data_31b1f966dce73e820c55be9343a99d74
#
_entry.id   31b1f966dce73e820c55be9343a99d74
#
_cell.length_a   1.000
_cell.length_b   1.000
_cell.length_c   1.000
_cell.angle_alpha   90.00
_cell.angle_beta   90.00
_cell.angle_gamma   90.00
#
_symmetry.space_group_name_H-M   'P 1'
#
loop_
_entity.id
_entity.type
_entity.pdbx_description
1 polymer ?
#
loop_
_entity_poly.entity_id
_entity_poly.type
_entity_poly.pdbx_seq_one_letter_code
_entity_poly.pdbx_strand_id
1 'polypeptide(L)'
;ELIKKGSLAAKKIRDNDIRRFIRETKVTSDGEIADRSIVSLDENKIMEESLYDGFYAVVTNLEAKAHEIAQINKNRWQIEECFRIMKSEFKARPIYLSNDERIKAHFLICFLALTVYRILEVKLGNKYTVSEITKTLREMNILKTKQNDYIPAFNRTQISDDIFEIGRASCREDV
;
A
#
# COMPACT_ATOMS: atom_id res chain seq x y z
N GLU A 1 6.22 -13.75 -26.95
CA GLU A 1 4.88 -14.22 -27.37
C GLU A 1 4.10 -13.19 -28.18
N LEU A 2 4.06 -11.91 -27.80
CA LEU A 2 3.32 -10.84 -28.49
C LEU A 2 3.86 -10.55 -29.91
N ILE A 3 5.17 -10.62 -30.09
CA ILE A 3 5.81 -10.48 -31.42
C ILE A 3 5.42 -11.64 -32.33
N LYS A 4 5.41 -12.88 -31.80
CA LYS A 4 5.00 -14.08 -32.53
C LYS A 4 3.53 -14.05 -32.99
N LYS A 5 2.67 -13.32 -32.27
CA LYS A 5 1.26 -13.14 -32.62
C LYS A 5 1.00 -12.02 -33.64
N GLY A 6 2.04 -11.31 -34.09
CA GLY A 6 1.90 -10.22 -35.07
C GLY A 6 1.05 -9.01 -34.61
N SER A 7 0.73 -8.92 -33.32
CA SER A 7 -0.21 -7.94 -32.77
C SER A 7 0.43 -6.67 -32.26
N LEU A 8 1.76 -6.53 -32.32
CA LEU A 8 2.47 -5.36 -31.84
C LEU A 8 2.94 -4.49 -33.01
N ALA A 9 2.28 -3.34 -33.19
CA ALA A 9 2.86 -2.26 -33.99
C ALA A 9 4.10 -1.69 -33.28
N ALA A 10 5.19 -1.42 -34.03
CA ALA A 10 6.44 -0.91 -33.45
C ALA A 10 6.37 0.51 -32.86
N LYS A 11 5.22 1.18 -32.98
CA LYS A 11 5.07 2.56 -32.51
C LYS A 11 4.99 2.63 -30.99
N LYS A 12 6.04 3.22 -30.38
CA LYS A 12 6.12 3.55 -28.96
C LYS A 12 5.05 4.57 -28.58
N ILE A 13 4.30 4.32 -27.49
CA ILE A 13 3.24 5.21 -27.01
C ILE A 13 3.74 6.05 -25.81
N ARG A 14 4.55 5.45 -24.93
CA ARG A 14 5.12 6.11 -23.73
C ARG A 14 6.56 5.64 -23.51
N ASP A 15 7.33 6.40 -22.71
CA ASP A 15 8.72 6.06 -22.42
C ASP A 15 8.91 4.70 -21.75
N ASN A 16 7.97 4.26 -20.95
CA ASN A 16 7.96 2.93 -20.28
C ASN A 16 7.21 1.85 -21.08
N ASP A 17 6.91 2.09 -22.36
CA ASP A 17 6.24 1.09 -23.19
C ASP A 17 7.21 -0.04 -23.54
N ILE A 18 6.78 -1.29 -23.38
CA ILE A 18 7.54 -2.48 -23.75
C ILE A 18 7.98 -2.47 -25.23
N ARG A 19 7.25 -1.73 -26.06
CA ARG A 19 7.56 -1.54 -27.49
C ARG A 19 8.85 -0.77 -27.73
N ARG A 20 9.44 -0.13 -26.71
CA ARG A 20 10.76 0.52 -26.80
C ARG A 20 11.88 -0.46 -27.14
N PHE A 21 11.69 -1.75 -26.85
CA PHE A 21 12.62 -2.85 -27.16
C PHE A 21 12.36 -3.48 -28.52
N ILE A 22 11.47 -2.93 -29.32
CA ILE A 22 11.14 -3.46 -30.63
C ILE A 22 11.84 -2.62 -31.69
N ARG A 23 12.59 -3.28 -32.55
CA ARG A 23 13.20 -2.74 -33.75
C ARG A 23 12.41 -3.17 -34.97
N GLU A 24 11.95 -2.20 -35.74
CA GLU A 24 11.33 -2.44 -37.02
C GLU A 24 12.35 -2.20 -38.13
N THR A 25 12.67 -3.23 -38.90
CA THR A 25 13.55 -3.15 -40.06
C THR A 25 12.69 -3.32 -41.30
N LYS A 26 12.72 -2.33 -42.20
CA LYS A 26 12.07 -2.42 -43.50
C LYS A 26 13.02 -3.12 -44.45
N VAL A 27 12.57 -4.20 -45.07
CA VAL A 27 13.39 -5.03 -45.96
C VAL A 27 12.71 -5.13 -47.32
N THR A 28 13.47 -4.90 -48.36
CA THR A 28 13.09 -5.19 -49.77
C THR A 28 13.88 -6.34 -50.30
N SER A 29 13.28 -7.10 -51.21
CA SER A 29 14.01 -8.13 -51.99
C SER A 29 14.99 -7.55 -53.02
N ASP A 30 14.75 -6.29 -53.44
CA ASP A 30 15.46 -5.69 -54.59
C ASP A 30 16.02 -4.30 -54.35
N GLY A 31 16.13 -3.86 -53.10
CA GLY A 31 16.77 -2.57 -52.76
C GLY A 31 15.89 -1.33 -52.90
N GLU A 32 14.64 -1.46 -53.26
CA GLU A 32 13.67 -0.37 -53.32
C GLU A 32 12.77 -0.29 -52.04
N ILE A 33 11.90 0.73 -51.91
CA ILE A 33 11.11 1.04 -50.73
C ILE A 33 10.31 -0.21 -50.25
N ALA A 34 10.55 -0.63 -49.01
CA ALA A 34 10.09 -1.91 -48.50
C ALA A 34 8.59 -1.95 -48.22
N ASP A 35 7.91 -2.94 -48.80
CA ASP A 35 6.52 -3.27 -48.51
C ASP A 35 6.38 -4.20 -47.28
N ARG A 36 7.50 -4.75 -46.78
CA ARG A 36 7.50 -5.67 -45.64
C ARG A 36 8.34 -5.14 -44.49
N SER A 37 7.78 -5.09 -43.30
CA SER A 37 8.53 -4.78 -42.09
C SER A 37 8.75 -6.06 -41.28
N ILE A 38 10.00 -6.27 -40.86
CA ILE A 38 10.37 -7.34 -39.94
C ILE A 38 10.52 -6.71 -38.57
N VAL A 39 9.75 -7.22 -37.62
CA VAL A 39 9.77 -6.79 -36.23
C VAL A 39 10.65 -7.75 -35.42
N SER A 40 11.73 -7.24 -34.86
CA SER A 40 12.68 -8.00 -34.03
C SER A 40 12.86 -7.32 -32.68
N LEU A 41 13.40 -8.07 -31.69
CA LEU A 41 13.84 -7.48 -30.43
C LEU A 41 15.16 -6.73 -30.64
N ASP A 42 15.28 -5.57 -30.03
CA ASP A 42 16.52 -4.81 -29.95
C ASP A 42 17.32 -5.30 -28.74
N GLU A 43 18.12 -6.35 -28.95
CA GLU A 43 18.93 -6.98 -27.90
C GLU A 43 19.97 -6.01 -27.32
N ASN A 44 20.52 -5.11 -28.14
CA ASN A 44 21.48 -4.13 -27.66
C ASN A 44 20.83 -3.20 -26.65
N LYS A 45 19.64 -2.74 -26.92
CA LYS A 45 18.89 -1.87 -26.01
C LYS A 45 18.46 -2.59 -24.74
N ILE A 46 18.08 -3.85 -24.84
CA ILE A 46 17.80 -4.69 -23.67
C ILE A 46 19.04 -4.83 -22.81
N MET A 47 20.20 -5.07 -23.42
CA MET A 47 21.48 -5.20 -22.71
C MET A 47 21.88 -3.88 -22.02
N GLU A 48 21.76 -2.74 -22.71
CA GLU A 48 22.04 -1.42 -22.13
C GLU A 48 21.14 -1.14 -20.92
N GLU A 49 19.84 -1.36 -21.06
CA GLU A 49 18.90 -1.10 -19.95
C GLU A 49 19.09 -2.11 -18.79
N SER A 50 19.45 -3.36 -19.07
CA SER A 50 19.69 -4.37 -18.04
C SER A 50 20.85 -4.03 -17.10
N LEU A 51 21.79 -3.19 -17.52
CA LEU A 51 22.87 -2.68 -16.66
C LEU A 51 22.33 -1.86 -15.48
N TYR A 52 21.15 -1.27 -15.63
CA TYR A 52 20.49 -0.44 -14.61
C TYR A 52 19.39 -1.19 -13.85
N ASP A 53 19.17 -2.47 -14.15
CA ASP A 53 18.18 -3.29 -13.45
C ASP A 53 18.55 -3.42 -11.97
N GLY A 54 17.58 -3.16 -11.11
CA GLY A 54 17.77 -3.15 -9.66
C GLY A 54 18.31 -1.84 -9.10
N PHE A 55 18.73 -0.88 -9.93
CA PHE A 55 19.06 0.45 -9.47
C PHE A 55 17.85 1.38 -9.53
N TYR A 56 17.68 2.20 -8.52
CA TYR A 56 16.72 3.29 -8.49
C TYR A 56 17.32 4.50 -7.77
N ALA A 57 16.94 5.68 -8.22
CA ALA A 57 17.40 6.94 -7.64
C ALA A 57 16.31 7.55 -6.75
N VAL A 58 16.71 8.08 -5.62
CA VAL A 58 15.85 8.88 -4.74
C VAL A 58 16.38 10.30 -4.74
N VAL A 59 15.51 11.25 -5.13
CA VAL A 59 15.81 12.67 -5.07
C VAL A 59 15.11 13.26 -3.85
N THR A 60 15.85 14.01 -3.04
CA THR A 60 15.35 14.60 -1.80
C THR A 60 16.03 15.94 -1.53
N ASN A 61 15.38 16.80 -0.78
CA ASN A 61 15.94 18.03 -0.22
C ASN A 61 16.38 17.86 1.25
N LEU A 62 16.34 16.63 1.76
CA LEU A 62 16.81 16.34 3.13
C LEU A 62 18.33 16.30 3.17
N GLU A 63 18.91 17.03 4.12
CA GLU A 63 20.34 16.97 4.45
C GLU A 63 20.57 15.81 5.43
N ALA A 64 20.67 14.60 4.92
CA ALA A 64 20.86 13.38 5.71
C ALA A 64 21.82 12.42 5.00
N LYS A 65 22.35 11.44 5.72
CA LYS A 65 23.22 10.41 5.13
C LYS A 65 22.44 9.51 4.17
N ALA A 66 23.10 8.99 3.16
CA ALA A 66 22.48 8.15 2.13
C ALA A 66 21.68 6.96 2.71
N HIS A 67 22.20 6.31 3.77
CA HIS A 67 21.50 5.18 4.40
C HIS A 67 20.22 5.60 5.13
N GLU A 68 20.18 6.80 5.72
CA GLU A 68 18.98 7.36 6.38
C GLU A 68 17.90 7.68 5.34
N ILE A 69 18.30 8.30 4.22
CA ILE A 69 17.41 8.59 3.09
C ILE A 69 16.83 7.28 2.52
N ALA A 70 17.67 6.26 2.34
CA ALA A 70 17.24 4.95 1.87
C ALA A 70 16.22 4.31 2.84
N GLN A 71 16.44 4.42 4.15
CA GLN A 71 15.53 3.91 5.17
C GLN A 71 14.20 4.65 5.19
N ILE A 72 14.21 5.99 5.08
CA ILE A 72 12.99 6.80 4.97
C ILE A 72 12.19 6.39 3.72
N ASN A 73 12.87 6.26 2.58
CA ASN A 73 12.22 5.84 1.34
C ASN A 73 11.64 4.41 1.44
N LYS A 74 12.37 3.49 2.08
CA LYS A 74 11.89 2.12 2.33
C LYS A 74 10.61 2.10 3.16
N ASN A 75 10.45 3.03 4.10
CA ASN A 75 9.28 3.09 4.98
C ASN A 75 8.05 3.76 4.33
N ARG A 76 8.13 4.26 3.09
CA ARG A 76 6.98 4.87 2.38
C ARG A 76 5.77 3.96 2.26
N TRP A 77 5.99 2.64 2.17
CA TRP A 77 4.91 1.67 2.12
C TRP A 77 3.96 1.76 3.33
N GLN A 78 4.45 2.22 4.50
CA GLN A 78 3.63 2.41 5.69
C GLN A 78 2.55 3.48 5.48
N ILE A 79 2.86 4.53 4.70
CA ILE A 79 1.89 5.58 4.34
C ILE A 79 0.81 5.00 3.43
N GLU A 80 1.21 4.22 2.44
CA GLU A 80 0.28 3.55 1.52
C GLU A 80 -0.62 2.57 2.27
N GLU A 81 -0.07 1.85 3.23
CA GLU A 81 -0.83 0.96 4.10
C GLU A 81 -1.83 1.72 4.98
N CYS A 82 -1.45 2.87 5.57
CA CYS A 82 -2.36 3.73 6.30
C CYS A 82 -3.58 4.13 5.45
N PHE A 83 -3.35 4.53 4.20
CA PHE A 83 -4.45 4.84 3.28
C PHE A 83 -5.30 3.61 2.94
N ARG A 84 -4.69 2.44 2.81
CA ARG A 84 -5.41 1.18 2.59
C ARG A 84 -6.31 0.86 3.77
N ILE A 85 -5.79 0.92 5.00
CA ILE A 85 -6.56 0.69 6.23
C ILE A 85 -7.75 1.65 6.34
N MET A 86 -7.52 2.95 6.11
CA MET A 86 -8.59 3.94 6.14
C MET A 86 -9.70 3.63 5.13
N LYS A 87 -9.35 3.15 3.93
CA LYS A 87 -10.33 2.83 2.89
C LYS A 87 -11.09 1.54 3.17
N SER A 88 -10.39 0.47 3.55
CA SER A 88 -10.97 -0.87 3.70
C SER A 88 -11.60 -1.10 5.07
N GLU A 89 -10.85 -0.87 6.14
CA GLU A 89 -11.29 -1.21 7.49
C GLU A 89 -12.17 -0.14 8.13
N PHE A 90 -11.78 1.12 7.97
CA PHE A 90 -12.53 2.25 8.55
C PHE A 90 -13.59 2.81 7.60
N LYS A 91 -13.67 2.27 6.37
CA LYS A 91 -14.66 2.66 5.36
C LYS A 91 -14.73 4.19 5.16
N ALA A 92 -13.56 4.85 5.15
CA ALA A 92 -13.48 6.28 4.91
C ALA A 92 -14.00 6.68 3.51
N ARG A 93 -14.18 5.70 2.61
CA ARG A 93 -14.79 5.84 1.29
C ARG A 93 -15.74 4.66 1.01
N PRO A 94 -16.85 4.86 0.24
CA PRO A 94 -17.36 6.13 -0.29
C PRO A 94 -17.94 7.03 0.81
N ILE A 95 -17.93 8.37 0.56
CA ILE A 95 -18.48 9.37 1.47
C ILE A 95 -19.89 9.75 1.00
N TYR A 96 -20.88 9.56 1.85
CA TYR A 96 -22.27 9.89 1.59
C TYR A 96 -22.70 11.20 2.28
N LEU A 97 -21.79 12.14 2.40
CA LEU A 97 -21.98 13.43 3.03
C LEU A 97 -21.84 14.54 2.00
N SER A 98 -22.73 15.52 2.02
CA SER A 98 -22.74 16.66 1.09
C SER A 98 -22.23 17.97 1.73
N ASN A 99 -22.10 18.04 3.05
CA ASN A 99 -21.66 19.23 3.76
C ASN A 99 -20.15 19.13 4.04
N ASP A 100 -19.39 20.16 3.65
CA ASP A 100 -17.92 20.21 3.76
C ASP A 100 -17.41 20.03 5.18
N GLU A 101 -18.05 20.66 6.17
CA GLU A 101 -17.65 20.54 7.56
C GLU A 101 -17.87 19.12 8.10
N ARG A 102 -18.93 18.43 7.67
CA ARG A 102 -19.15 17.03 8.03
C ARG A 102 -18.18 16.12 7.34
N ILE A 103 -17.77 16.43 6.10
CA ILE A 103 -16.74 15.67 5.37
C ILE A 103 -15.39 15.80 6.10
N LYS A 104 -15.01 17.01 6.50
CA LYS A 104 -13.80 17.27 7.29
C LYS A 104 -13.82 16.50 8.63
N ALA A 105 -14.93 16.57 9.35
CA ALA A 105 -15.13 15.85 10.61
C ALA A 105 -15.01 14.33 10.42
N HIS A 106 -15.60 13.78 9.35
CA HIS A 106 -15.48 12.36 9.01
C HIS A 106 -14.04 11.93 8.81
N PHE A 107 -13.26 12.67 8.02
CA PHE A 107 -11.84 12.35 7.82
C PHE A 107 -11.02 12.51 9.09
N LEU A 108 -11.33 13.52 9.92
CA LEU A 108 -10.66 13.69 11.21
C LEU A 108 -10.89 12.48 12.13
N ILE A 109 -12.13 11.99 12.21
CA ILE A 109 -12.47 10.81 13.00
C ILE A 109 -11.72 9.58 12.46
N CYS A 110 -11.68 9.38 11.14
CA CYS A 110 -10.93 8.28 10.53
C CYS A 110 -9.43 8.39 10.83
N PHE A 111 -8.87 9.58 10.82
CA PHE A 111 -7.46 9.82 11.14
C PHE A 111 -7.15 9.54 12.62
N LEU A 112 -8.00 9.97 13.53
CA LEU A 112 -7.88 9.68 14.96
C LEU A 112 -7.97 8.16 15.21
N ALA A 113 -8.94 7.49 14.57
CA ALA A 113 -9.07 6.04 14.64
C ALA A 113 -7.81 5.32 14.14
N LEU A 114 -7.22 5.80 13.03
CA LEU A 114 -5.95 5.27 12.51
C LEU A 114 -4.80 5.47 13.51
N THR A 115 -4.73 6.62 14.16
CA THR A 115 -3.69 6.91 15.16
C THR A 115 -3.80 5.96 16.35
N VAL A 116 -5.01 5.80 16.90
CA VAL A 116 -5.27 4.85 17.99
C VAL A 116 -4.93 3.41 17.58
N TYR A 117 -5.33 3.01 16.37
CA TYR A 117 -5.01 1.71 15.82
C TYR A 117 -3.49 1.47 15.74
N ARG A 118 -2.72 2.44 15.21
CA ARG A 118 -1.25 2.32 15.10
C ARG A 118 -0.56 2.21 16.46
N ILE A 119 -1.03 2.96 17.46
CA ILE A 119 -0.52 2.82 18.83
C ILE A 119 -0.81 1.43 19.38
N LEU A 120 -2.02 0.92 19.18
CA LEU A 120 -2.42 -0.41 19.63
C LEU A 120 -1.61 -1.51 18.92
N GLU A 121 -1.42 -1.41 17.61
CA GLU A 121 -0.61 -2.33 16.82
C GLU A 121 0.83 -2.44 17.33
N VAL A 122 1.46 -1.29 17.62
CA VAL A 122 2.81 -1.26 18.20
C VAL A 122 2.83 -1.89 19.59
N LYS A 123 1.86 -1.57 20.45
CA LYS A 123 1.76 -2.15 21.80
C LYS A 123 1.49 -3.65 21.78
N LEU A 124 0.82 -4.16 20.76
CA LEU A 124 0.61 -5.60 20.51
C LEU A 124 1.83 -6.28 19.86
N GLY A 125 2.93 -5.54 19.64
CA GLY A 125 4.16 -6.07 19.06
C GLY A 125 4.03 -6.47 17.58
N ASN A 126 3.10 -5.87 16.84
CA ASN A 126 2.82 -6.17 15.43
C ASN A 126 2.49 -7.66 15.16
N LYS A 127 1.92 -8.37 16.15
CA LYS A 127 1.61 -9.79 16.04
C LYS A 127 0.34 -10.07 15.24
N TYR A 128 -0.59 -9.12 15.18
CA TYR A 128 -1.93 -9.29 14.66
C TYR A 128 -2.18 -8.40 13.46
N THR A 129 -3.01 -8.86 12.54
CA THR A 129 -3.45 -8.08 11.39
C THR A 129 -4.50 -7.04 11.77
N VAL A 130 -4.64 -5.99 10.94
CA VAL A 130 -5.68 -4.95 11.09
C VAL A 130 -7.06 -5.57 11.22
N SER A 131 -7.37 -6.55 10.38
CA SER A 131 -8.67 -7.21 10.34
C SER A 131 -8.96 -7.98 11.65
N GLU A 132 -7.97 -8.68 12.21
CA GLU A 132 -8.11 -9.38 13.48
C GLU A 132 -8.34 -8.41 14.63
N ILE A 133 -7.55 -7.35 14.73
CA ILE A 133 -7.71 -6.34 15.78
C ILE A 133 -9.08 -5.67 15.69
N THR A 134 -9.47 -5.19 14.52
CA THR A 134 -10.75 -4.49 14.34
C THR A 134 -11.95 -5.41 14.56
N LYS A 135 -11.88 -6.68 14.14
CA LYS A 135 -12.90 -7.68 14.38
C LYS A 135 -13.04 -7.95 15.88
N THR A 136 -11.93 -8.22 16.56
CA THR A 136 -11.93 -8.48 18.01
C THR A 136 -12.53 -7.31 18.78
N LEU A 137 -12.10 -6.06 18.49
CA LEU A 137 -12.64 -4.88 19.17
C LEU A 137 -14.16 -4.71 18.95
N ARG A 138 -14.67 -5.06 17.77
CA ARG A 138 -16.13 -5.03 17.49
C ARG A 138 -16.90 -6.12 18.22
N GLU A 139 -16.28 -7.26 18.46
CA GLU A 139 -16.88 -8.42 19.15
C GLU A 139 -16.79 -8.31 20.69
N MET A 140 -15.89 -7.46 21.22
CA MET A 140 -15.72 -7.25 22.66
C MET A 140 -16.88 -6.44 23.26
N ASN A 141 -18.06 -7.07 23.32
CA ASN A 141 -19.25 -6.48 23.89
C ASN A 141 -19.26 -6.63 25.42
N ILE A 142 -19.81 -5.64 26.11
CA ILE A 142 -19.93 -5.61 27.55
C ILE A 142 -21.40 -5.43 27.91
N LEU A 143 -21.89 -6.26 28.81
CA LEU A 143 -23.24 -6.15 29.37
C LEU A 143 -23.19 -5.39 30.70
N LYS A 144 -24.01 -4.35 30.83
CA LYS A 144 -24.24 -3.68 32.10
C LYS A 144 -25.35 -4.36 32.84
N THR A 145 -25.05 -4.84 34.07
CA THR A 145 -26.02 -5.46 34.95
C THR A 145 -26.87 -4.42 35.67
N LYS A 146 -27.98 -4.86 36.29
CA LYS A 146 -28.85 -3.98 37.11
C LYS A 146 -28.11 -3.43 38.34
N GLN A 147 -27.03 -4.05 38.78
CA GLN A 147 -26.22 -3.64 39.93
C GLN A 147 -25.07 -2.70 39.53
N ASN A 148 -25.09 -2.15 38.30
CA ASN A 148 -24.05 -1.32 37.71
C ASN A 148 -22.70 -1.98 37.44
N ASP A 149 -22.61 -3.32 37.55
CA ASP A 149 -21.42 -4.06 37.17
C ASP A 149 -21.38 -4.31 35.67
N TYR A 150 -20.17 -4.45 35.13
CA TYR A 150 -19.93 -4.72 33.72
C TYR A 150 -19.42 -6.15 33.54
N ILE A 151 -20.13 -6.95 32.76
CA ILE A 151 -19.78 -8.34 32.48
C ILE A 151 -19.39 -8.49 31.01
N PRO A 152 -18.21 -9.08 30.69
CA PRO A 152 -17.86 -9.40 29.32
C PRO A 152 -18.88 -10.34 28.67
N ALA A 153 -19.36 -9.98 27.47
CA ALA A 153 -20.32 -10.75 26.68
C ALA A 153 -19.69 -11.22 25.37
N PHE A 154 -18.45 -11.67 25.43
CA PHE A 154 -17.71 -12.19 24.30
C PHE A 154 -16.84 -13.38 24.69
N ASN A 155 -16.49 -14.21 23.71
CA ASN A 155 -15.56 -15.33 23.94
C ASN A 155 -14.13 -14.78 24.02
N ARG A 156 -13.43 -15.13 25.10
CA ARG A 156 -12.04 -14.75 25.29
C ARG A 156 -11.15 -15.47 24.28
N THR A 157 -10.28 -14.71 23.65
CA THR A 157 -9.26 -15.16 22.71
C THR A 157 -7.91 -14.58 23.11
N GLN A 158 -6.80 -15.13 22.62
CA GLN A 158 -5.46 -14.61 22.91
C GLN A 158 -5.35 -13.11 22.60
N ILE A 159 -5.88 -12.69 21.46
CA ILE A 159 -5.87 -11.27 21.06
C ILE A 159 -6.70 -10.39 22.00
N SER A 160 -7.85 -10.88 22.49
CA SER A 160 -8.65 -10.12 23.45
C SER A 160 -7.93 -10.00 24.80
N ASP A 161 -7.19 -11.02 25.22
CA ASP A 161 -6.42 -11.00 26.45
C ASP A 161 -5.21 -10.06 26.33
N ASP A 162 -4.48 -10.09 25.24
CA ASP A 162 -3.38 -9.16 24.96
C ASP A 162 -3.86 -7.68 24.92
N ILE A 163 -5.04 -7.41 24.36
CA ILE A 163 -5.65 -6.08 24.41
C ILE A 163 -6.02 -5.66 25.85
N PHE A 164 -6.55 -6.57 26.62
CA PHE A 164 -6.87 -6.32 28.03
C PHE A 164 -5.63 -5.99 28.86
N GLU A 165 -4.52 -6.68 28.63
CA GLU A 165 -3.26 -6.43 29.34
C GLU A 165 -2.73 -5.02 29.08
N ILE A 166 -2.83 -4.54 27.84
CA ILE A 166 -2.44 -3.16 27.48
C ILE A 166 -3.25 -2.14 28.29
N GLY A 167 -4.57 -2.34 28.41
CA GLY A 167 -5.44 -1.47 29.21
C GLY A 167 -5.11 -1.50 30.71
N ARG A 168 -4.79 -2.68 31.26
CA ARG A 168 -4.41 -2.83 32.67
C ARG A 168 -3.05 -2.21 33.00
N ALA A 169 -2.08 -2.29 32.09
CA ALA A 169 -0.78 -1.68 32.30
C ALA A 169 -0.89 -0.15 32.37
N SER A 170 -1.70 0.46 31.49
CA SER A 170 -1.94 1.92 31.49
C SER A 170 -2.62 2.42 32.78
N CYS A 171 -3.47 1.61 33.41
CA CYS A 171 -4.12 2.00 34.69
C CYS A 171 -3.20 1.86 35.93
N ARG A 172 -2.03 1.24 35.79
CA ARG A 172 -1.09 1.04 36.92
C ARG A 172 0.02 2.09 36.98
N GLU A 173 0.26 2.80 35.89
CA GLU A 173 1.29 3.86 35.81
C GLU A 173 0.85 5.19 36.41
N ASP A 174 -0.45 5.34 36.76
CA ASP A 174 -1.05 6.58 37.28
C ASP A 174 -1.29 6.54 38.81
N VAL A 175 -0.61 5.64 39.58
CA VAL A 175 -0.74 5.55 41.06
C VAL A 175 0.59 5.76 41.74
#